data_6c925869bc4eac44e0b8e349605fb827
#
_entry.id   6c925869bc4eac44e0b8e349605fb827
#
_cell.length_a   1.000
_cell.length_b   1.000
_cell.length_c   1.000
_cell.angle_alpha   90.00
_cell.angle_beta   90.00
_cell.angle_gamma   90.00
#
_symmetry.space_group_name_H-M   'P 1'
#
loop_
_entity.id
_entity.type
_entity.pdbx_description
1 polymer ?
#
loop_
_entity_poly.entity_id
_entity_poly.type
_entity_poly.pdbx_seq_one_letter_code
_entity_poly.pdbx_strand_id
1 'polypeptide(L)'
;ILRENTEGLYHALLRRSADRAQGREEYEPEPMTFPGIEGEVAYDPRPISRRGSERLIRMGFEIAQTRNGAPSDGVRRVSCIDKSNVTRGCQLFRATFSDVASQYPDTEADYGYIDAFMQWITRSPEHYDTVVTSNMFGDISTDLGAVLQGGMGMAASGNIGDQHAFFEPVHGSAPKHAGQNKVNPIASINSIQMMMDYLGRKNNDDDLVAVGRLIDESVADHLREGKQLTYDIGGTASCSDVGMSIANRLADKLKER
;
A
#
# COMPACT_ATOMS: atom_id res chain seq x y z
N ILE A 1 0.38 -1.40 -4.35
CA ILE A 1 0.83 0.00 -4.39
C ILE A 1 1.81 0.23 -3.27
N LEU A 2 3.03 0.69 -3.59
CA LEU A 2 4.05 1.08 -2.62
C LEU A 2 4.03 2.61 -2.48
N ARG A 3 3.98 3.08 -1.24
CA ARG A 3 3.89 4.47 -0.84
C ARG A 3 5.13 4.88 -0.04
N GLU A 4 5.74 6.02 -0.37
CA GLU A 4 6.75 6.64 0.51
C GLU A 4 6.06 7.21 1.77
N ASN A 5 6.53 6.85 2.96
CA ASN A 5 5.87 7.24 4.22
C ASN A 5 6.65 8.27 5.07
N THR A 6 7.89 8.58 4.70
CA THR A 6 8.77 9.42 5.54
C THR A 6 8.94 10.86 5.03
N GLU A 7 8.61 11.12 3.78
CA GLU A 7 8.78 12.41 3.11
C GLU A 7 7.44 12.93 2.53
N GLY A 8 7.48 14.02 1.78
CA GLY A 8 6.31 14.61 1.13
C GLY A 8 5.51 15.53 2.06
N LEU A 9 4.24 15.75 1.76
CA LEU A 9 3.38 16.65 2.55
C LEU A 9 3.19 16.18 3.99
N TYR A 10 3.24 14.89 4.25
CA TYR A 10 3.12 14.35 5.61
C TYR A 10 4.32 14.66 6.50
N HIS A 11 5.41 15.20 5.95
CA HIS A 11 6.49 15.79 6.75
C HIS A 11 5.99 16.93 7.66
N ALA A 12 4.93 17.62 7.29
CA ALA A 12 4.26 18.63 8.12
C ALA A 12 3.78 18.08 9.47
N LEU A 13 3.44 16.79 9.58
CA LEU A 13 3.07 16.17 10.85
C LEU A 13 4.20 16.24 11.90
N LEU A 14 5.45 16.13 11.48
CA LEU A 14 6.61 16.26 12.37
C LEU A 14 6.74 17.69 12.91
N ARG A 15 6.51 18.69 12.06
CA ARG A 15 6.47 20.11 12.49
C ARG A 15 5.35 20.35 13.48
N ARG A 16 4.12 19.93 13.20
CA ARG A 16 2.97 20.08 14.11
C ARG A 16 3.24 19.46 15.48
N SER A 17 3.84 18.29 15.53
CA SER A 17 4.18 17.63 16.80
C SER A 17 5.19 18.43 17.59
N ALA A 18 6.20 19.02 16.94
CA ALA A 18 7.18 19.89 17.56
C ALA A 18 6.57 21.22 18.02
N ASP A 19 5.66 21.81 17.26
CA ASP A 19 4.97 23.04 17.58
C ASP A 19 4.06 22.88 18.79
N ARG A 20 3.27 21.80 18.85
CA ARG A 20 2.45 21.44 20.03
C ARG A 20 3.30 21.23 21.29
N ALA A 21 4.44 20.56 21.15
CA ALA A 21 5.36 20.36 22.27
C ALA A 21 5.95 21.66 22.80
N GLN A 22 5.97 22.73 21.99
CA GLN A 22 6.42 24.08 22.34
C GLN A 22 5.26 25.04 22.68
N GLY A 23 4.02 24.53 22.77
CA GLY A 23 2.83 25.32 23.09
C GLY A 23 2.37 26.30 22.01
N ARG A 24 2.80 26.09 20.75
CA ARG A 24 2.36 26.89 19.60
C ARG A 24 1.01 26.40 19.07
N GLU A 25 0.22 27.31 18.49
CA GLU A 25 -1.07 26.97 17.88
C GLU A 25 -0.88 26.08 16.65
N GLU A 26 -1.92 25.32 16.30
CA GLU A 26 -1.88 24.41 15.13
C GLU A 26 -1.69 25.13 13.79
N TYR A 27 -2.11 26.39 13.72
CA TYR A 27 -1.99 27.24 12.54
C TYR A 27 -1.40 28.58 12.92
N GLU A 28 -0.21 28.88 12.42
CA GLU A 28 0.41 30.20 12.44
C GLU A 28 0.68 30.61 10.98
N PRO A 29 0.15 31.78 10.52
CA PRO A 29 0.46 32.28 9.19
C PRO A 29 1.97 32.49 9.03
N GLU A 30 2.57 31.86 8.03
CA GLU A 30 3.98 32.11 7.71
C GLU A 30 4.09 33.44 6.90
N PRO A 31 5.03 34.31 7.23
CA PRO A 31 5.23 35.58 6.51
C PRO A 31 5.92 35.35 5.16
N MET A 32 5.29 34.58 4.28
CA MET A 32 5.77 34.37 2.91
C MET A 32 4.90 35.14 1.93
N THR A 33 5.54 35.82 1.00
CA THR A 33 4.86 36.46 -0.12
C THR A 33 5.01 35.62 -1.39
N PHE A 34 3.91 35.38 -2.07
CA PHE A 34 3.87 34.70 -3.36
C PHE A 34 3.43 35.68 -4.44
N PRO A 35 4.16 35.81 -5.56
CA PRO A 35 3.76 36.68 -6.65
C PRO A 35 2.36 36.38 -7.16
N GLY A 36 1.47 37.40 -7.16
CA GLY A 36 0.09 37.26 -7.62
C GLY A 36 -0.89 36.67 -6.60
N ILE A 37 -0.47 36.43 -5.35
CA ILE A 37 -1.33 36.02 -4.25
C ILE A 37 -1.28 37.07 -3.16
N GLU A 38 -2.44 37.68 -2.84
CA GLU A 38 -2.59 38.72 -1.84
C GLU A 38 -3.40 38.19 -0.65
N GLY A 39 -3.14 38.74 0.54
CA GLY A 39 -3.84 38.40 1.77
C GLY A 39 -3.14 37.33 2.60
N GLU A 40 -3.91 36.63 3.41
CA GLU A 40 -3.42 35.53 4.26
C GLU A 40 -3.07 34.30 3.41
N VAL A 41 -1.87 33.77 3.58
CA VAL A 41 -1.34 32.63 2.79
C VAL A 41 -0.91 31.52 3.72
N ALA A 42 -1.43 30.32 3.50
CA ALA A 42 -0.97 29.08 4.11
C ALA A 42 -0.09 28.30 3.11
N TYR A 43 0.98 27.73 3.61
CA TYR A 43 1.96 27.02 2.77
C TYR A 43 2.48 25.79 3.50
N ASP A 44 2.51 24.66 2.79
CA ASP A 44 3.08 23.39 3.26
C ASP A 44 4.23 22.93 2.37
N PRO A 45 5.44 22.71 2.92
CA PRO A 45 6.55 22.15 2.16
C PRO A 45 6.30 20.66 1.86
N ARG A 46 6.64 20.27 0.64
CA ARG A 46 6.58 18.88 0.19
C ARG A 46 7.99 18.41 -0.23
N PRO A 47 8.86 18.06 0.71
CA PRO A 47 10.20 17.57 0.39
C PRO A 47 10.12 16.17 -0.25
N ILE A 48 10.91 15.97 -1.30
CA ILE A 48 11.15 14.68 -1.97
C ILE A 48 12.66 14.58 -2.14
N SER A 49 13.28 13.54 -1.60
CA SER A 49 14.71 13.29 -1.74
C SER A 49 14.99 12.13 -2.71
N ARG A 50 16.16 12.15 -3.31
CA ARG A 50 16.64 11.02 -4.12
C ARG A 50 16.74 9.73 -3.29
N ARG A 51 17.28 9.83 -2.08
CA ARG A 51 17.47 8.69 -1.18
C ARG A 51 16.15 8.01 -0.81
N GLY A 52 15.13 8.77 -0.38
CA GLY A 52 13.82 8.22 -0.03
C GLY A 52 13.12 7.62 -1.25
N SER A 53 13.21 8.31 -2.40
CA SER A 53 12.66 7.82 -3.66
C SER A 53 13.32 6.52 -4.11
N GLU A 54 14.66 6.45 -4.09
CA GLU A 54 15.42 5.27 -4.53
C GLU A 54 15.09 4.04 -3.68
N ARG A 55 15.03 4.19 -2.35
CA ARG A 55 14.68 3.10 -1.43
C ARG A 55 13.33 2.46 -1.77
N LEU A 56 12.30 3.29 -1.94
CA LEU A 56 10.96 2.83 -2.31
C LEU A 56 10.93 2.16 -3.68
N ILE A 57 11.56 2.79 -4.66
CA ILE A 57 11.54 2.34 -6.04
C ILE A 57 12.26 1.00 -6.18
N ARG A 58 13.42 0.81 -5.54
CA ARG A 58 14.12 -0.49 -5.50
C ARG A 58 13.24 -1.59 -4.94
N MET A 59 12.59 -1.34 -3.79
CA MET A 59 11.64 -2.27 -3.21
C MET A 59 10.50 -2.62 -4.19
N GLY A 60 10.03 -1.64 -4.96
CA GLY A 60 9.01 -1.86 -5.99
C GLY A 60 9.47 -2.85 -7.07
N PHE A 61 10.68 -2.70 -7.57
CA PHE A 61 11.25 -3.63 -8.56
C PHE A 61 11.54 -5.01 -7.95
N GLU A 62 12.07 -5.08 -6.74
CA GLU A 62 12.32 -6.35 -6.02
C GLU A 62 11.01 -7.12 -5.80
N ILE A 63 9.93 -6.45 -5.38
CA ILE A 63 8.61 -7.07 -5.24
C ILE A 63 8.10 -7.55 -6.59
N ALA A 64 8.19 -6.76 -7.66
CA ALA A 64 7.74 -7.16 -8.99
C ALA A 64 8.44 -8.44 -9.48
N GLN A 65 9.71 -8.64 -9.15
CA GLN A 65 10.44 -9.87 -9.49
C GLN A 65 9.88 -11.12 -8.81
N THR A 66 9.22 -10.97 -7.67
CA THR A 66 8.62 -12.10 -6.93
C THR A 66 7.17 -12.39 -7.34
N ARG A 67 6.58 -11.54 -8.18
CA ARG A 67 5.18 -11.63 -8.63
C ARG A 67 5.06 -12.30 -10.00
N ASN A 68 3.83 -12.63 -10.36
CA ASN A 68 3.51 -13.27 -11.63
C ASN A 68 3.29 -12.27 -12.78
N GLY A 69 3.50 -10.97 -12.53
CA GLY A 69 3.22 -9.88 -13.47
C GLY A 69 1.76 -9.40 -13.44
N ALA A 70 1.46 -8.45 -14.31
CA ALA A 70 0.13 -7.84 -14.41
C ALA A 70 -0.92 -8.88 -14.84
N PRO A 71 -2.13 -8.89 -14.23
CA PRO A 71 -3.16 -9.88 -14.55
C PRO A 71 -3.60 -9.90 -16.03
N SER A 72 -3.46 -8.76 -16.74
CA SER A 72 -3.89 -8.65 -18.13
C SER A 72 -2.98 -9.35 -19.14
N ASP A 73 -1.67 -9.40 -18.86
CA ASP A 73 -0.66 -9.81 -19.85
C ASP A 73 0.53 -10.62 -19.28
N GLY A 74 0.59 -10.77 -17.95
CA GLY A 74 1.67 -11.48 -17.27
C GLY A 74 3.01 -10.73 -17.25
N VAL A 75 3.02 -9.47 -17.68
CA VAL A 75 4.25 -8.66 -17.73
C VAL A 75 4.57 -8.14 -16.33
N ARG A 76 5.79 -8.40 -15.85
CA ARG A 76 6.31 -7.77 -14.64
C ARG A 76 6.54 -6.30 -14.91
N ARG A 77 5.70 -5.47 -14.32
CA ARG A 77 5.64 -4.03 -14.57
C ARG A 77 5.70 -3.25 -13.29
N VAL A 78 6.58 -2.24 -13.23
CA VAL A 78 6.56 -1.23 -12.16
C VAL A 78 6.11 0.10 -12.75
N SER A 79 4.97 0.60 -12.27
CA SER A 79 4.41 1.88 -12.72
C SER A 79 4.80 3.00 -11.75
N CYS A 80 5.53 3.99 -12.26
CA CYS A 80 5.87 5.23 -11.56
C CYS A 80 4.70 6.21 -11.65
N ILE A 81 4.02 6.45 -10.55
CA ILE A 81 2.85 7.35 -10.50
C ILE A 81 3.23 8.65 -9.80
N ASP A 82 3.14 9.75 -10.52
CA ASP A 82 3.62 11.07 -10.05
C ASP A 82 2.83 12.25 -10.64
N LYS A 83 3.31 13.47 -10.46
CA LYS A 83 2.82 14.71 -11.09
C LYS A 83 4.01 15.54 -11.61
N SER A 84 4.93 14.91 -12.32
CA SER A 84 6.17 15.50 -12.81
C SER A 84 5.98 16.61 -13.84
N ASN A 85 4.82 16.66 -14.50
CA ASN A 85 4.45 17.75 -15.38
C ASN A 85 4.18 19.08 -14.62
N VAL A 86 4.01 19.02 -13.28
CA VAL A 86 3.70 20.20 -12.45
C VAL A 86 4.78 20.45 -11.40
N THR A 87 5.23 19.40 -10.69
CA THR A 87 6.04 19.60 -9.48
C THR A 87 7.46 19.09 -9.60
N ARG A 88 8.44 19.89 -9.13
CA ARG A 88 9.87 19.55 -9.18
C ARG A 88 10.21 18.30 -8.35
N GLY A 89 9.56 18.09 -7.20
CA GLY A 89 9.76 16.87 -6.40
C GLY A 89 9.37 15.62 -7.17
N CYS A 90 8.29 15.64 -7.95
CA CYS A 90 7.91 14.52 -8.81
C CYS A 90 8.86 14.34 -10.00
N GLN A 91 9.46 15.43 -10.51
CA GLN A 91 10.51 15.33 -11.54
C GLN A 91 11.73 14.57 -10.99
N LEU A 92 12.15 14.88 -9.76
CA LEU A 92 13.21 14.14 -9.08
C LEU A 92 12.82 12.67 -8.85
N PHE A 93 11.59 12.40 -8.39
CA PHE A 93 11.08 11.05 -8.19
C PHE A 93 11.13 10.24 -9.48
N ARG A 94 10.62 10.80 -10.59
CA ARG A 94 10.62 10.16 -11.92
C ARG A 94 12.04 9.93 -12.46
N ALA A 95 12.94 10.92 -12.31
CA ALA A 95 14.33 10.75 -12.71
C ALA A 95 15.01 9.64 -11.92
N THR A 96 14.79 9.58 -10.60
CA THR A 96 15.29 8.49 -9.75
C THR A 96 14.70 7.15 -10.16
N PHE A 97 13.41 7.11 -10.53
CA PHE A 97 12.76 5.90 -11.02
C PHE A 97 13.44 5.40 -12.31
N SER A 98 13.69 6.27 -13.28
CA SER A 98 14.37 5.90 -14.52
C SER A 98 15.79 5.37 -14.29
N ASP A 99 16.54 6.00 -13.36
CA ASP A 99 17.88 5.56 -12.98
C ASP A 99 17.86 4.15 -12.35
N VAL A 100 16.90 3.86 -11.48
CA VAL A 100 16.74 2.54 -10.87
C VAL A 100 16.25 1.51 -11.89
N ALA A 101 15.25 1.84 -12.69
CA ALA A 101 14.66 0.95 -13.70
C ALA A 101 15.72 0.42 -14.67
N SER A 102 16.73 1.21 -15.01
CA SER A 102 17.83 0.79 -15.89
C SER A 102 18.63 -0.41 -15.35
N GLN A 103 18.51 -0.72 -14.05
CA GLN A 103 19.19 -1.84 -13.38
C GLN A 103 18.33 -3.12 -13.39
N TYR A 104 17.08 -3.06 -13.87
CA TYR A 104 16.12 -4.17 -13.90
C TYR A 104 15.60 -4.41 -15.33
N PRO A 105 16.45 -4.87 -16.27
CA PRO A 105 16.10 -4.97 -17.68
C PRO A 105 14.94 -5.94 -18.00
N ASP A 106 14.67 -6.88 -17.09
CA ASP A 106 13.62 -7.89 -17.23
C ASP A 106 12.27 -7.44 -16.64
N THR A 107 12.16 -6.18 -16.20
CA THR A 107 10.95 -5.59 -15.62
C THR A 107 10.58 -4.33 -16.39
N GLU A 108 9.36 -4.28 -16.89
CA GLU A 108 8.87 -3.11 -17.63
C GLU A 108 8.72 -1.89 -16.72
N ALA A 109 9.25 -0.76 -17.15
CA ALA A 109 9.09 0.53 -16.50
C ALA A 109 7.94 1.30 -17.16
N ASP A 110 6.88 1.55 -16.42
CA ASP A 110 5.70 2.29 -16.85
C ASP A 110 5.56 3.63 -16.13
N TYR A 111 4.88 4.60 -16.73
CA TYR A 111 4.79 5.97 -16.23
C TYR A 111 3.38 6.51 -16.34
N GLY A 112 2.84 7.02 -15.23
CA GLY A 112 1.53 7.67 -15.21
C GLY A 112 1.52 8.95 -14.38
N TYR A 113 0.63 9.88 -14.74
CA TYR A 113 0.28 10.99 -13.84
C TYR A 113 -0.83 10.55 -12.90
N ILE A 114 -0.77 11.00 -11.66
CA ILE A 114 -1.70 10.55 -10.59
C ILE A 114 -3.18 10.75 -10.97
N ASP A 115 -3.52 11.84 -11.61
CA ASP A 115 -4.90 12.12 -12.06
C ASP A 115 -5.37 11.13 -13.16
N ALA A 116 -4.51 10.79 -14.10
CA ALA A 116 -4.80 9.76 -15.10
C ALA A 116 -4.83 8.37 -14.47
N PHE A 117 -3.90 8.07 -13.56
CA PHE A 117 -3.85 6.80 -12.84
C PHE A 117 -5.16 6.49 -12.09
N MET A 118 -5.76 7.49 -11.42
CA MET A 118 -7.03 7.30 -10.71
C MET A 118 -8.17 6.84 -11.65
N GLN A 119 -8.16 7.30 -12.89
CA GLN A 119 -9.11 6.83 -13.90
C GLN A 119 -8.76 5.42 -14.41
N TRP A 120 -7.49 5.19 -14.72
CA TRP A 120 -7.04 3.92 -15.31
C TRP A 120 -7.12 2.76 -14.34
N ILE A 121 -6.75 2.94 -13.08
CA ILE A 121 -6.85 1.88 -12.07
C ILE A 121 -8.32 1.45 -11.83
N THR A 122 -9.27 2.35 -12.08
CA THR A 122 -10.70 2.03 -11.99
C THR A 122 -11.22 1.30 -13.23
N ARG A 123 -10.68 1.62 -14.42
CA ARG A 123 -11.14 1.06 -15.71
C ARG A 123 -10.45 -0.23 -16.09
N SER A 124 -9.16 -0.35 -15.77
CA SER A 124 -8.29 -1.45 -16.19
C SER A 124 -7.28 -1.76 -15.07
N PRO A 125 -7.74 -2.13 -13.85
CA PRO A 125 -6.85 -2.45 -12.73
C PRO A 125 -5.90 -3.60 -13.05
N GLU A 126 -6.30 -4.49 -13.94
CA GLU A 126 -5.53 -5.66 -14.39
C GLU A 126 -4.25 -5.31 -15.16
N HIS A 127 -4.10 -4.07 -15.63
CA HIS A 127 -2.87 -3.58 -16.26
C HIS A 127 -1.72 -3.44 -15.26
N TYR A 128 -2.02 -3.14 -14.00
CA TYR A 128 -1.03 -2.82 -13.00
C TYR A 128 -0.56 -4.06 -12.24
N ASP A 129 0.76 -4.27 -12.19
CA ASP A 129 1.38 -5.27 -11.32
C ASP A 129 1.89 -4.62 -10.03
N THR A 130 2.88 -3.76 -10.13
CA THR A 130 3.45 -3.02 -8.99
C THR A 130 3.42 -1.52 -9.28
N VAL A 131 3.00 -0.73 -8.31
CA VAL A 131 2.90 0.74 -8.43
C VAL A 131 3.75 1.38 -7.35
N VAL A 132 4.58 2.37 -7.70
CA VAL A 132 5.36 3.18 -6.77
C VAL A 132 4.98 4.65 -6.89
N THR A 133 4.81 5.32 -5.75
CA THR A 133 4.38 6.72 -5.72
C THR A 133 4.81 7.44 -4.43
N SER A 134 4.73 8.77 -4.44
CA SER A 134 5.03 9.61 -3.28
C SER A 134 3.94 9.51 -2.20
N ASN A 135 4.23 9.99 -1.00
CA ASN A 135 3.44 9.82 0.21
C ASN A 135 1.95 10.15 0.02
N MET A 136 1.59 11.39 -0.23
CA MET A 136 0.18 11.80 -0.34
C MET A 136 -0.54 11.12 -1.51
N PHE A 137 0.12 10.95 -2.65
CA PHE A 137 -0.48 10.27 -3.79
C PHE A 137 -0.71 8.78 -3.50
N GLY A 138 0.22 8.16 -2.77
CA GLY A 138 0.06 6.79 -2.29
C GLY A 138 -1.10 6.65 -1.32
N ASP A 139 -1.24 7.58 -0.37
CA ASP A 139 -2.34 7.62 0.59
C ASP A 139 -3.70 7.58 -0.12
N ILE A 140 -3.92 8.54 -1.03
CA ILE A 140 -5.19 8.65 -1.76
C ILE A 140 -5.43 7.44 -2.67
N SER A 141 -4.40 6.98 -3.37
CA SER A 141 -4.55 5.88 -4.33
C SER A 141 -4.69 4.50 -3.70
N THR A 142 -4.14 4.28 -2.49
CA THR A 142 -4.33 3.02 -1.76
C THR A 142 -5.74 2.85 -1.23
N ASP A 143 -6.41 3.94 -0.85
CA ASP A 143 -7.83 3.89 -0.45
C ASP A 143 -8.72 3.45 -1.61
N LEU A 144 -8.49 4.00 -2.82
CA LEU A 144 -9.18 3.52 -4.01
C LEU A 144 -8.82 2.05 -4.32
N GLY A 145 -7.55 1.69 -4.21
CA GLY A 145 -7.08 0.31 -4.39
C GLY A 145 -7.76 -0.66 -3.44
N ALA A 146 -7.99 -0.27 -2.18
CA ALA A 146 -8.71 -1.08 -1.20
C ALA A 146 -10.17 -1.34 -1.63
N VAL A 147 -10.85 -0.35 -2.21
CA VAL A 147 -12.22 -0.53 -2.74
C VAL A 147 -12.24 -1.54 -3.88
N LEU A 148 -11.27 -1.49 -4.79
CA LEU A 148 -11.16 -2.43 -5.91
C LEU A 148 -10.88 -3.87 -5.44
N GLN A 149 -10.25 -4.04 -4.29
CA GLN A 149 -9.97 -5.33 -3.66
C GLN A 149 -11.19 -5.91 -2.88
N GLY A 150 -12.25 -5.15 -2.72
CA GLY A 150 -13.44 -5.55 -1.94
C GLY A 150 -13.65 -4.73 -0.66
N GLY A 151 -12.90 -3.67 -0.45
CA GLY A 151 -13.04 -2.73 0.66
C GLY A 151 -11.97 -2.89 1.75
N MET A 152 -12.07 -2.04 2.75
CA MET A 152 -11.06 -1.94 3.82
C MET A 152 -10.93 -3.21 4.65
N GLY A 153 -12.00 -4.01 4.79
CA GLY A 153 -11.97 -5.30 5.48
C GLY A 153 -11.13 -6.39 4.78
N MET A 154 -10.70 -6.11 3.54
CA MET A 154 -9.84 -6.99 2.73
C MET A 154 -8.39 -6.51 2.67
N ALA A 155 -8.15 -5.22 2.90
CA ALA A 155 -6.89 -4.57 2.61
C ALA A 155 -5.91 -4.67 3.79
N ALA A 156 -4.75 -5.28 3.53
CA ALA A 156 -3.61 -5.35 4.42
C ALA A 156 -2.53 -4.32 4.04
N SER A 157 -1.73 -3.94 5.02
CA SER A 157 -0.60 -3.03 4.85
C SER A 157 0.64 -3.55 5.55
N GLY A 158 1.81 -3.25 4.98
CA GLY A 158 3.11 -3.49 5.58
C GLY A 158 3.94 -2.20 5.56
N ASN A 159 4.36 -1.73 6.72
CA ASN A 159 5.31 -0.63 6.87
C ASN A 159 6.71 -1.22 7.03
N ILE A 160 7.53 -1.11 6.00
CA ILE A 160 8.82 -1.79 5.90
C ILE A 160 9.94 -0.74 5.89
N GLY A 161 10.77 -0.79 6.92
CA GLY A 161 12.00 0.00 7.03
C GLY A 161 13.25 -0.88 6.87
N ASP A 162 14.42 -0.25 6.98
CA ASP A 162 15.70 -0.94 6.76
C ASP A 162 15.97 -2.04 7.80
N GLN A 163 15.51 -1.87 9.03
CA GLN A 163 15.76 -2.81 10.13
C GLN A 163 14.50 -3.49 10.66
N HIS A 164 13.41 -2.76 10.73
CA HIS A 164 12.14 -3.17 11.33
C HIS A 164 11.00 -3.08 10.32
N ALA A 165 10.01 -3.92 10.51
CA ALA A 165 8.74 -3.85 9.78
C ALA A 165 7.58 -4.12 10.73
N PHE A 166 6.40 -3.59 10.44
CA PHE A 166 5.16 -4.01 11.06
C PHE A 166 4.05 -4.15 10.01
N PHE A 167 3.09 -5.02 10.31
CA PHE A 167 2.03 -5.38 9.39
C PHE A 167 0.69 -5.20 10.09
N GLU A 168 -0.26 -4.57 9.42
CA GLU A 168 -1.56 -4.23 9.99
C GLU A 168 -2.64 -4.19 8.90
N PRO A 169 -3.92 -4.35 9.26
CA PRO A 169 -5.01 -3.95 8.36
C PRO A 169 -4.96 -2.45 8.07
N VAL A 170 -5.38 -2.04 6.87
CA VAL A 170 -5.49 -0.62 6.51
C VAL A 170 -6.54 0.10 7.36
N HIS A 171 -7.60 -0.62 7.78
CA HIS A 171 -8.65 -0.07 8.61
C HIS A 171 -8.22 0.11 10.07
N GLY A 172 -8.83 1.08 10.77
CA GLY A 172 -8.66 1.29 12.21
C GLY A 172 -9.44 0.25 13.05
N SER A 173 -9.52 0.49 14.35
CA SER A 173 -10.11 -0.42 15.36
C SER A 173 -11.63 -0.61 15.29
N ALA A 174 -12.35 0.18 14.50
CA ALA A 174 -13.81 0.10 14.30
C ALA A 174 -14.64 -0.05 15.60
N PRO A 175 -14.52 0.85 16.58
CA PRO A 175 -15.08 0.67 17.93
C PRO A 175 -16.60 0.47 17.94
N LYS A 176 -17.30 0.97 16.93
CA LYS A 176 -18.75 0.78 16.77
C LYS A 176 -19.17 -0.68 16.56
N HIS A 177 -18.23 -1.55 16.17
CA HIS A 177 -18.49 -2.96 15.90
C HIS A 177 -17.93 -3.89 16.97
N ALA A 178 -17.33 -3.33 18.03
CA ALA A 178 -16.77 -4.13 19.11
C ALA A 178 -17.81 -5.06 19.73
N GLY A 179 -17.44 -6.32 19.95
CA GLY A 179 -18.31 -7.35 20.53
C GLY A 179 -19.40 -7.92 19.64
N GLN A 180 -19.58 -7.43 18.40
CA GLN A 180 -20.66 -7.86 17.51
C GLN A 180 -20.31 -9.07 16.63
N ASN A 181 -19.07 -9.52 16.61
CA ASN A 181 -18.59 -10.66 15.81
C ASN A 181 -18.99 -10.61 14.32
N LYS A 182 -19.02 -9.41 13.70
CA LYS A 182 -19.54 -9.24 12.33
C LYS A 182 -18.52 -8.67 11.33
N VAL A 183 -17.37 -8.14 11.81
CA VAL A 183 -16.37 -7.53 10.94
C VAL A 183 -15.64 -8.58 10.12
N ASN A 184 -15.13 -8.17 8.96
CA ASN A 184 -14.34 -9.03 8.09
C ASN A 184 -12.94 -9.23 8.68
N PRO A 185 -12.47 -10.46 8.94
CA PRO A 185 -11.13 -10.71 9.47
C PRO A 185 -10.04 -10.81 8.41
N ILE A 186 -10.38 -10.77 7.11
CA ILE A 186 -9.46 -11.09 6.01
C ILE A 186 -8.28 -10.12 5.97
N ALA A 187 -8.50 -8.82 6.21
CA ALA A 187 -7.39 -7.86 6.25
C ALA A 187 -6.33 -8.23 7.29
N SER A 188 -6.74 -8.68 8.49
CA SER A 188 -5.81 -9.15 9.54
C SER A 188 -5.10 -10.44 9.13
N ILE A 189 -5.79 -11.36 8.48
CA ILE A 189 -5.21 -12.62 7.95
C ILE A 189 -4.19 -12.30 6.86
N ASN A 190 -4.52 -11.39 5.94
CA ASN A 190 -3.60 -10.95 4.89
C ASN A 190 -2.38 -10.20 5.45
N SER A 191 -2.53 -9.48 6.57
CA SER A 191 -1.38 -8.85 7.26
C SER A 191 -0.39 -9.90 7.79
N ILE A 192 -0.90 -11.02 8.32
CA ILE A 192 -0.08 -12.17 8.72
C ILE A 192 0.59 -12.81 7.50
N GLN A 193 -0.14 -12.96 6.40
CA GLN A 193 0.40 -13.48 5.15
C GLN A 193 1.58 -12.64 4.65
N MET A 194 1.43 -11.31 4.61
CA MET A 194 2.51 -10.39 4.23
C MET A 194 3.71 -10.48 5.18
N MET A 195 3.47 -10.64 6.49
CA MET A 195 4.52 -10.80 7.49
C MET A 195 5.30 -12.09 7.27
N MET A 196 4.62 -13.22 6.98
CA MET A 196 5.27 -14.51 6.73
C MET A 196 6.16 -14.45 5.47
N ASP A 197 5.64 -13.89 4.37
CA ASP A 197 6.41 -13.72 3.14
C ASP A 197 7.65 -12.82 3.36
N TYR A 198 7.48 -11.70 4.06
CA TYR A 198 8.57 -10.79 4.39
C TYR A 198 9.65 -11.46 5.26
N LEU A 199 9.25 -12.14 6.34
CA LEU A 199 10.18 -12.81 7.24
C LEU A 199 10.90 -13.96 6.54
N GLY A 200 10.18 -14.73 5.75
CA GLY A 200 10.74 -15.84 4.97
C GLY A 200 11.82 -15.34 4.02
N ARG A 201 11.54 -14.32 3.22
CA ARG A 201 12.52 -13.75 2.29
C ARG A 201 13.71 -13.11 3.01
N LYS A 202 13.45 -12.36 4.08
CA LYS A 202 14.50 -11.69 4.86
C LYS A 202 15.48 -12.67 5.50
N ASN A 203 15.00 -13.83 5.92
CA ASN A 203 15.79 -14.84 6.62
C ASN A 203 16.19 -16.04 5.74
N ASN A 204 15.85 -16.02 4.44
CA ASN A 204 16.01 -17.15 3.51
C ASN A 204 15.35 -18.44 4.05
N ASP A 205 14.12 -18.31 4.58
CA ASP A 205 13.29 -19.38 5.14
C ASP A 205 12.14 -19.68 4.17
N ASP A 206 12.35 -20.69 3.32
CA ASP A 206 11.39 -21.12 2.30
C ASP A 206 10.09 -21.69 2.92
N ASP A 207 10.13 -22.20 4.15
CA ASP A 207 8.94 -22.68 4.84
C ASP A 207 8.01 -21.54 5.23
N LEU A 208 8.55 -20.42 5.71
CA LEU A 208 7.74 -19.24 5.98
C LEU A 208 7.15 -18.64 4.69
N VAL A 209 7.91 -18.59 3.60
CA VAL A 209 7.38 -18.15 2.29
C VAL A 209 6.25 -19.05 1.85
N ALA A 210 6.41 -20.37 1.97
CA ALA A 210 5.37 -21.32 1.60
C ALA A 210 4.12 -21.21 2.49
N VAL A 211 4.26 -20.98 3.79
CA VAL A 211 3.12 -20.71 4.68
C VAL A 211 2.40 -19.44 4.26
N GLY A 212 3.11 -18.36 3.97
CA GLY A 212 2.51 -17.14 3.43
C GLY A 212 1.68 -17.41 2.17
N ARG A 213 2.20 -18.16 1.22
CA ARG A 213 1.47 -18.56 0.01
C ARG A 213 0.21 -19.40 0.33
N LEU A 214 0.31 -20.36 1.25
CA LEU A 214 -0.85 -21.19 1.62
C LEU A 214 -1.96 -20.39 2.32
N ILE A 215 -1.59 -19.35 3.08
CA ILE A 215 -2.59 -18.41 3.65
C ILE A 215 -3.31 -17.67 2.52
N ASP A 216 -2.58 -17.10 1.55
CA ASP A 216 -3.16 -16.39 0.41
C ASP A 216 -4.10 -17.29 -0.41
N GLU A 217 -3.66 -18.50 -0.74
CA GLU A 217 -4.48 -19.51 -1.42
C GLU A 217 -5.74 -19.87 -0.62
N SER A 218 -5.64 -19.99 0.70
CA SER A 218 -6.77 -20.32 1.57
C SER A 218 -7.82 -19.20 1.61
N VAL A 219 -7.37 -17.94 1.60
CA VAL A 219 -8.25 -16.77 1.47
C VAL A 219 -8.90 -16.74 0.09
N ALA A 220 -8.12 -16.95 -0.97
CA ALA A 220 -8.63 -16.97 -2.34
C ALA A 220 -9.69 -18.07 -2.55
N ASP A 221 -9.45 -19.28 -2.04
CA ASP A 221 -10.40 -20.39 -2.12
C ASP A 221 -11.68 -20.13 -1.32
N HIS A 222 -11.56 -19.52 -0.13
CA HIS A 222 -12.70 -19.10 0.67
C HIS A 222 -13.59 -18.09 -0.09
N LEU A 223 -12.98 -17.06 -0.66
CA LEU A 223 -13.68 -16.05 -1.45
C LEU A 223 -14.30 -16.63 -2.73
N ARG A 224 -13.59 -17.51 -3.41
CA ARG A 224 -14.07 -18.17 -4.64
C ARG A 224 -15.28 -19.06 -4.38
N GLU A 225 -15.33 -19.74 -3.24
CA GLU A 225 -16.49 -20.51 -2.82
C GLU A 225 -17.71 -19.64 -2.50
N GLY A 226 -17.51 -18.45 -1.92
CA GLY A 226 -18.53 -17.43 -1.71
C GLY A 226 -19.64 -17.78 -0.72
N LYS A 227 -19.49 -18.85 0.09
CA LYS A 227 -20.58 -19.34 0.97
C LYS A 227 -20.65 -18.61 2.32
N GLN A 228 -19.50 -18.22 2.86
CA GLN A 228 -19.39 -17.60 4.19
C GLN A 228 -18.71 -16.23 4.07
N LEU A 229 -19.42 -15.27 3.51
CA LEU A 229 -18.93 -13.89 3.33
C LEU A 229 -19.49 -13.00 4.43
N THR A 230 -18.72 -12.02 4.87
CA THR A 230 -19.16 -10.98 5.80
C THR A 230 -20.04 -9.93 5.10
N TYR A 231 -20.72 -9.10 5.89
CA TYR A 231 -21.69 -8.11 5.39
C TYR A 231 -21.09 -7.07 4.43
N ASP A 232 -19.84 -6.69 4.62
CA ASP A 232 -19.12 -5.67 3.81
C ASP A 232 -18.85 -6.16 2.38
N ILE A 233 -18.81 -7.46 2.16
CA ILE A 233 -18.65 -8.10 0.85
C ILE A 233 -19.92 -8.87 0.42
N GLY A 234 -21.08 -8.47 0.95
CA GLY A 234 -22.39 -8.94 0.51
C GLY A 234 -22.90 -10.23 1.14
N GLY A 235 -22.29 -10.71 2.22
CA GLY A 235 -22.72 -11.92 2.93
C GLY A 235 -23.36 -11.64 4.30
N THR A 236 -23.51 -12.68 5.11
CA THR A 236 -24.11 -12.63 6.44
C THR A 236 -23.31 -13.42 7.49
N ALA A 237 -22.16 -13.97 7.11
CA ALA A 237 -21.32 -14.75 8.02
C ALA A 237 -20.69 -13.88 9.11
N SER A 238 -20.46 -14.46 10.27
CA SER A 238 -19.78 -13.81 11.36
C SER A 238 -18.25 -13.74 11.12
N CYS A 239 -17.57 -12.86 11.85
CA CYS A 239 -16.10 -12.77 11.84
C CYS A 239 -15.46 -14.13 12.17
N SER A 240 -15.95 -14.82 13.19
CA SER A 240 -15.46 -16.13 13.61
C SER A 240 -15.71 -17.23 12.57
N ASP A 241 -16.83 -17.21 11.84
CA ASP A 241 -17.12 -18.19 10.80
C ASP A 241 -16.12 -18.07 9.64
N VAL A 242 -15.88 -16.85 9.20
CA VAL A 242 -14.89 -16.57 8.13
C VAL A 242 -13.49 -16.98 8.58
N GLY A 243 -13.08 -16.55 9.79
CA GLY A 243 -11.76 -16.89 10.33
C GLY A 243 -11.55 -18.40 10.45
N MET A 244 -12.56 -19.13 10.96
CA MET A 244 -12.48 -20.58 11.10
C MET A 244 -12.48 -21.29 9.73
N SER A 245 -13.28 -20.83 8.78
CA SER A 245 -13.29 -21.38 7.42
C SER A 245 -11.92 -21.28 6.75
N ILE A 246 -11.25 -20.14 6.86
CA ILE A 246 -9.90 -19.94 6.30
C ILE A 246 -8.86 -20.77 7.06
N ALA A 247 -8.93 -20.82 8.39
CA ALA A 247 -8.02 -21.62 9.20
C ALA A 247 -8.10 -23.12 8.90
N ASN A 248 -9.30 -23.66 8.71
CA ASN A 248 -9.49 -25.06 8.35
C ASN A 248 -8.90 -25.39 6.97
N ARG A 249 -9.10 -24.50 5.97
CA ARG A 249 -8.48 -24.66 4.64
C ARG A 249 -6.96 -24.66 4.70
N LEU A 250 -6.39 -23.73 5.48
CA LEU A 250 -4.96 -23.69 5.69
C LEU A 250 -4.44 -24.97 6.36
N ALA A 251 -5.14 -25.47 7.39
CA ALA A 251 -4.76 -26.70 8.08
C ALA A 251 -4.78 -27.92 7.14
N ASP A 252 -5.75 -28.00 6.24
CA ASP A 252 -5.83 -29.09 5.26
C ASP A 252 -4.68 -29.00 4.23
N LYS A 253 -4.42 -27.82 3.67
CA LYS A 253 -3.27 -27.59 2.75
C LYS A 253 -1.92 -27.91 3.40
N LEU A 254 -1.77 -27.64 4.71
CA LEU A 254 -0.54 -27.97 5.45
C LEU A 254 -0.33 -29.47 5.64
N LYS A 255 -1.41 -30.28 5.71
CA LYS A 255 -1.31 -31.74 5.79
C LYS A 255 -0.91 -32.39 4.45
N GLU A 256 -1.25 -31.74 3.33
CA GLU A 256 -0.96 -32.23 1.98
C GLU A 256 0.49 -31.92 1.53
N ARG A 257 1.22 -31.13 2.30
CA ARG A 257 2.62 -30.75 2.04
C ARG A 257 3.59 -31.73 2.69
#